data_07f4dab1f1c372d20bb827f6cb13d7eb
#
_entry.id   07f4dab1f1c372d20bb827f6cb13d7eb
#
_cell.length_a   1.000
_cell.length_b   1.000
_cell.length_c   1.000
_cell.angle_alpha   90.00
_cell.angle_beta   90.00
_cell.angle_gamma   90.00
#
_symmetry.space_group_name_H-M   'P 1'
#
loop_
_entity.id
_entity.type
_entity.pdbx_description
1 polymer ?
#
loop_
_entity_poly.entity_id
_entity_poly.type
_entity_poly.pdbx_seq_one_letter_code
_entity_poly.pdbx_strand_id
1 'polypeptide(L)'
;MTDAPDTRSPVNIEDEMRRSYMDYAMSVIIGRALPDVRDGLKPAHRRVLYGMRLMGLSSSRAYRKCAKIVGEVMGNYHPHGDASIYDTLVRMAQGFNMRYPLVNGQGNFGSVDGAPPAAMRYTEARLQPLSDDLMADLDKETVDFVPNYDETTEEPSVLPTPYPNLLVNGSAGIAVGMATNIPPHNLTEVIEGLVWTIEHREESDDEKRRGLRARITGPDFPTGGFIVGRAGIDAAYHTGRGSLTVRGRSSIEDIGKGDRQAIVITEIPYQLNKTRLIEKIAEL
;
A
#
# COMPACT_ATOMS: atom_id res chain seq x y z
N MET A 1 55.84 14.87 -26.32
CA MET A 1 54.38 14.75 -26.11
C MET A 1 54.06 13.31 -26.32
N THR A 2 53.95 12.54 -25.23
CA THR A 2 53.55 11.14 -25.27
C THR A 2 52.01 11.12 -25.27
N ASP A 3 51.43 10.67 -26.39
CA ASP A 3 50.00 10.42 -26.49
C ASP A 3 49.58 9.43 -25.37
N ALA A 4 48.74 9.90 -24.49
CA ALA A 4 48.10 8.98 -23.52
C ALA A 4 47.24 7.98 -24.32
N PRO A 5 47.29 6.68 -24.01
CA PRO A 5 46.50 5.69 -24.73
C PRO A 5 45.00 6.04 -24.61
N ASP A 6 44.30 6.08 -25.76
CA ASP A 6 42.86 6.25 -25.80
C ASP A 6 42.21 5.07 -25.10
N THR A 7 41.72 5.29 -23.87
CA THR A 7 41.05 4.30 -23.02
C THR A 7 39.58 4.05 -23.39
N ARG A 8 39.13 4.61 -24.51
CA ARG A 8 37.74 4.42 -24.99
C ARG A 8 37.58 3.03 -25.60
N SER A 9 36.88 2.16 -24.93
CA SER A 9 36.43 0.89 -25.52
C SER A 9 35.09 1.16 -26.27
N PRO A 10 34.95 0.69 -27.53
CA PRO A 10 33.66 0.81 -28.23
C PRO A 10 32.60 -0.03 -27.53
N VAL A 11 31.49 0.58 -27.19
CA VAL A 11 30.32 -0.10 -26.59
C VAL A 11 29.26 -0.20 -27.67
N ASN A 12 28.73 -1.41 -27.90
CA ASN A 12 27.58 -1.62 -28.74
C ASN A 12 26.33 -1.02 -28.06
N ILE A 13 25.67 -0.09 -28.75
CA ILE A 13 24.50 0.61 -28.19
C ILE A 13 23.35 -0.34 -27.86
N GLU A 14 23.16 -1.41 -28.62
CA GLU A 14 22.10 -2.41 -28.36
C GLU A 14 22.37 -3.19 -27.06
N ASP A 15 23.62 -3.57 -26.81
CA ASP A 15 24.01 -4.30 -25.60
C ASP A 15 23.94 -3.39 -24.37
N GLU A 16 24.33 -2.12 -24.49
CA GLU A 16 24.23 -1.15 -23.42
C GLU A 16 22.77 -0.83 -23.08
N MET A 17 21.91 -0.61 -24.09
CA MET A 17 20.49 -0.40 -23.88
C MET A 17 19.83 -1.62 -23.22
N ARG A 18 20.17 -2.84 -23.66
CA ARG A 18 19.63 -4.07 -23.06
C ARG A 18 20.03 -4.19 -21.60
N ARG A 19 21.29 -3.95 -21.27
CA ARG A 19 21.81 -4.00 -19.90
C ARG A 19 21.12 -2.94 -19.03
N SER A 20 21.17 -1.69 -19.45
CA SER A 20 20.55 -0.57 -18.71
C SER A 20 19.06 -0.75 -18.50
N TYR A 21 18.33 -1.31 -19.51
CA TYR A 21 16.91 -1.59 -19.36
C TYR A 21 16.65 -2.75 -18.38
N MET A 22 17.49 -3.79 -18.41
CA MET A 22 17.40 -4.89 -17.43
C MET A 22 17.66 -4.41 -16.02
N ASP A 23 18.71 -3.60 -15.81
CA ASP A 23 19.05 -3.04 -14.49
C ASP A 23 17.91 -2.15 -13.97
N TYR A 24 17.34 -1.30 -14.85
CA TYR A 24 16.17 -0.50 -14.51
C TYR A 24 14.96 -1.37 -14.17
N ALA A 25 14.66 -2.38 -14.98
CA ALA A 25 13.53 -3.28 -14.75
C ALA A 25 13.66 -4.01 -13.40
N MET A 26 14.84 -4.56 -13.11
CA MET A 26 15.12 -5.23 -11.83
C MET A 26 14.99 -4.27 -10.65
N SER A 27 15.52 -3.06 -10.76
CA SER A 27 15.39 -2.03 -9.73
C SER A 27 13.93 -1.68 -9.46
N VAL A 28 13.09 -1.55 -10.50
CA VAL A 28 11.66 -1.24 -10.34
C VAL A 28 10.89 -2.41 -9.74
N ILE A 29 11.18 -3.65 -10.15
CA ILE A 29 10.50 -4.84 -9.63
C ILE A 29 10.82 -5.05 -8.14
N ILE A 30 12.11 -5.12 -7.80
CA ILE A 30 12.55 -5.48 -6.45
C ILE A 30 12.47 -4.28 -5.49
N GLY A 31 12.90 -3.11 -5.96
CA GLY A 31 13.16 -1.93 -5.13
C GLY A 31 12.02 -0.90 -5.06
N ARG A 32 10.91 -1.06 -5.81
CA ARG A 32 9.90 0.01 -5.91
C ARG A 32 8.45 -0.45 -5.95
N ALA A 33 8.09 -1.31 -6.92
CA ALA A 33 6.70 -1.47 -7.31
C ALA A 33 5.99 -2.59 -6.55
N LEU A 34 6.69 -3.65 -6.20
CA LEU A 34 6.10 -4.82 -5.56
C LEU A 34 6.28 -4.80 -4.04
N PRO A 35 5.28 -5.24 -3.27
CA PRO A 35 5.39 -5.42 -1.84
C PRO A 35 6.19 -6.70 -1.53
N ASP A 36 6.87 -6.72 -0.39
CA ASP A 36 7.38 -7.97 0.18
C ASP A 36 6.20 -8.78 0.76
N VAL A 37 6.18 -10.08 0.49
CA VAL A 37 5.09 -10.95 0.94
C VAL A 37 5.03 -11.07 2.47
N ARG A 38 6.16 -10.92 3.15
CA ARG A 38 6.29 -11.08 4.60
C ARG A 38 5.62 -9.95 5.38
N ASP A 39 5.83 -8.68 4.96
CA ASP A 39 5.28 -7.50 5.66
C ASP A 39 4.23 -6.72 4.85
N GLY A 40 4.03 -7.07 3.58
CA GLY A 40 3.05 -6.42 2.70
C GLY A 40 3.41 -4.99 2.30
N LEU A 41 4.66 -4.58 2.51
CA LEU A 41 5.10 -3.21 2.29
C LEU A 41 6.04 -3.08 1.09
N LYS A 42 5.93 -1.97 0.39
CA LYS A 42 6.96 -1.53 -0.55
C LYS A 42 8.10 -0.86 0.22
N PRO A 43 9.32 -0.78 -0.34
CA PRO A 43 10.45 -0.16 0.35
C PRO A 43 10.18 1.24 0.90
N ALA A 44 9.49 2.11 0.11
CA ALA A 44 9.15 3.46 0.56
C ALA A 44 8.21 3.45 1.79
N HIS A 45 7.19 2.56 1.83
CA HIS A 45 6.30 2.42 2.98
C HIS A 45 7.08 2.01 4.24
N ARG A 46 7.92 0.97 4.10
CA ARG A 46 8.74 0.44 5.20
C ARG A 46 9.66 1.50 5.77
N ARG A 47 10.36 2.23 4.92
CA ARG A 47 11.27 3.31 5.30
C ARG A 47 10.57 4.47 6.02
N VAL A 48 9.37 4.85 5.57
CA VAL A 48 8.56 5.87 6.26
C VAL A 48 8.17 5.41 7.65
N LEU A 49 7.65 4.19 7.80
CA LEU A 49 7.26 3.66 9.12
C LEU A 49 8.46 3.49 10.04
N TYR A 50 9.57 2.97 9.53
CA TYR A 50 10.81 2.81 10.30
C TYR A 50 11.40 4.16 10.75
N GLY A 51 11.49 5.14 9.85
CA GLY A 51 11.93 6.50 10.20
C GLY A 51 11.03 7.15 11.25
N MET A 52 9.70 6.98 11.16
CA MET A 52 8.77 7.47 12.17
C MET A 52 9.00 6.79 13.54
N ARG A 53 9.27 5.48 13.57
CA ARG A 53 9.61 4.76 14.82
C ARG A 53 10.89 5.32 15.45
N LEU A 54 11.96 5.49 14.66
CA LEU A 54 13.23 6.05 15.17
C LEU A 54 13.08 7.48 15.70
N MET A 55 12.20 8.27 15.10
CA MET A 55 11.82 9.59 15.61
C MET A 55 10.96 9.53 16.88
N GLY A 56 10.60 8.36 17.39
CA GLY A 56 9.77 8.17 18.57
C GLY A 56 8.31 8.58 18.37
N LEU A 57 7.77 8.47 17.16
CA LEU A 57 6.41 8.88 16.80
C LEU A 57 5.38 7.76 16.97
N SER A 58 5.44 7.01 18.06
CA SER A 58 4.43 5.99 18.36
C SER A 58 3.02 6.58 18.49
N SER A 59 2.01 5.73 18.42
CA SER A 59 0.58 6.11 18.42
C SER A 59 0.16 6.93 19.65
N SER A 60 0.85 6.76 20.78
CA SER A 60 0.61 7.49 22.05
C SER A 60 1.38 8.79 22.17
N ARG A 61 2.27 9.12 21.24
CA ARG A 61 3.11 10.32 21.30
C ARG A 61 2.50 11.50 20.54
N ALA A 62 3.09 12.69 20.75
CA ALA A 62 2.68 13.90 20.05
C ALA A 62 2.95 13.82 18.55
N TYR A 63 2.09 14.45 17.75
CA TYR A 63 2.29 14.61 16.32
C TYR A 63 3.55 15.42 15.99
N ARG A 64 4.13 15.17 14.84
CA ARG A 64 5.24 15.93 14.27
C ARG A 64 4.92 16.37 12.85
N LYS A 65 5.46 17.52 12.44
CA LYS A 65 5.33 18.01 11.06
C LYS A 65 5.79 16.97 10.06
N CYS A 66 4.97 16.70 9.04
CA CYS A 66 5.31 15.75 7.98
C CYS A 66 6.61 16.12 7.29
N ALA A 67 6.94 17.42 7.15
CA ALA A 67 8.20 17.87 6.60
C ALA A 67 9.44 17.34 7.36
N LYS A 68 9.35 17.15 8.70
CA LYS A 68 10.43 16.53 9.46
C LYS A 68 10.56 15.04 9.20
N ILE A 69 9.43 14.34 9.08
CA ILE A 69 9.40 12.91 8.76
C ILE A 69 9.98 12.67 7.36
N VAL A 70 9.53 13.46 6.38
CA VAL A 70 10.02 13.38 5.00
C VAL A 70 11.53 13.66 4.93
N GLY A 71 12.01 14.69 5.65
CA GLY A 71 13.44 15.03 5.70
C GLY A 71 14.29 13.90 6.29
N GLU A 72 13.84 13.30 7.40
CA GLU A 72 14.51 12.15 8.03
C GLU A 72 14.60 10.94 7.08
N VAL A 73 13.47 10.58 6.46
CA VAL A 73 13.42 9.42 5.55
C VAL A 73 14.25 9.67 4.29
N MET A 74 14.20 10.88 3.73
CA MET A 74 14.94 11.24 2.53
C MET A 74 16.45 11.26 2.80
N GLY A 75 16.85 11.80 3.94
CA GLY A 75 18.27 11.94 4.29
C GLY A 75 18.94 10.61 4.61
N ASN A 76 18.24 9.72 5.29
CA ASN A 76 18.88 8.51 5.84
C ASN A 76 18.53 7.22 5.10
N TYR A 77 17.37 7.12 4.41
CA TYR A 77 16.88 5.81 3.92
C TYR A 77 16.42 5.82 2.47
N HIS A 78 15.85 6.93 1.98
CA HIS A 78 15.20 6.93 0.66
C HIS A 78 15.65 8.11 -0.20
N PRO A 79 16.74 7.98 -0.97
CA PRO A 79 17.36 9.08 -1.74
C PRO A 79 16.56 9.42 -3.01
N HIS A 80 15.28 9.78 -2.84
CA HIS A 80 14.37 10.18 -3.89
C HIS A 80 13.68 11.50 -3.54
N GLY A 81 12.91 12.07 -4.47
CA GLY A 81 12.23 13.35 -4.26
C GLY A 81 11.27 13.34 -3.06
N ASP A 82 11.28 14.41 -2.30
CA ASP A 82 10.46 14.64 -1.10
C ASP A 82 8.95 14.47 -1.36
N ALA A 83 8.48 14.88 -2.54
CA ALA A 83 7.09 14.72 -2.94
C ALA A 83 6.66 13.25 -2.95
N SER A 84 7.50 12.33 -3.46
CA SER A 84 7.18 10.90 -3.51
C SER A 84 7.09 10.26 -2.11
N ILE A 85 7.95 10.69 -1.20
CA ILE A 85 7.94 10.25 0.21
C ILE A 85 6.71 10.80 0.92
N TYR A 86 6.39 12.08 0.70
CA TYR A 86 5.20 12.69 1.28
C TYR A 86 3.91 12.04 0.78
N ASP A 87 3.79 11.80 -0.53
CA ASP A 87 2.63 11.11 -1.11
C ASP A 87 2.45 9.70 -0.53
N THR A 88 3.55 8.99 -0.29
CA THR A 88 3.54 7.67 0.36
C THR A 88 3.02 7.77 1.80
N LEU A 89 3.51 8.72 2.57
CA LEU A 89 3.06 8.99 3.94
C LEU A 89 1.57 9.36 3.96
N VAL A 90 1.15 10.24 3.07
CA VAL A 90 -0.24 10.68 2.93
C VAL A 90 -1.18 9.50 2.65
N ARG A 91 -0.82 8.64 1.69
CA ARG A 91 -1.64 7.46 1.35
C ARG A 91 -1.82 6.51 2.53
N MET A 92 -0.79 6.34 3.36
CA MET A 92 -0.88 5.52 4.58
C MET A 92 -1.76 6.13 5.67
N ALA A 93 -2.10 7.41 5.60
CA ALA A 93 -3.01 8.10 6.51
C ALA A 93 -4.45 8.20 6.00
N GLN A 94 -4.71 7.90 4.72
CA GLN A 94 -6.02 8.05 4.10
C GLN A 94 -6.91 6.83 4.34
N GLY A 95 -7.98 6.99 5.14
CA GLY A 95 -8.93 5.94 5.45
C GLY A 95 -9.79 5.48 4.26
N PHE A 96 -9.83 6.23 3.16
CA PHE A 96 -10.49 5.82 1.90
C PHE A 96 -9.53 5.08 0.95
N ASN A 97 -8.22 5.09 1.23
CA ASN A 97 -7.19 4.41 0.45
C ASN A 97 -6.69 3.13 1.13
N MET A 98 -6.55 3.13 2.44
CA MET A 98 -6.15 1.96 3.22
C MET A 98 -7.32 1.45 4.07
N ARG A 99 -7.54 0.14 4.07
CA ARG A 99 -8.56 -0.48 4.91
C ARG A 99 -8.26 -0.29 6.40
N TYR A 100 -6.98 -0.38 6.76
CA TYR A 100 -6.45 -0.09 8.09
C TYR A 100 -5.27 0.87 7.95
N PRO A 101 -5.48 2.19 8.12
CA PRO A 101 -4.41 3.17 8.02
C PRO A 101 -3.25 2.85 8.95
N LEU A 102 -2.02 3.07 8.47
CA LEU A 102 -0.79 2.85 9.23
C LEU A 102 -0.23 4.14 9.83
N VAL A 103 -0.67 5.28 9.30
CA VAL A 103 -0.29 6.62 9.78
C VAL A 103 -1.53 7.34 10.28
N ASN A 104 -1.40 8.00 11.44
CA ASN A 104 -2.40 8.90 11.99
C ASN A 104 -2.02 10.33 11.61
N GLY A 105 -2.78 10.92 10.70
CA GLY A 105 -2.55 12.26 10.19
C GLY A 105 -3.42 13.31 10.89
N GLN A 106 -2.85 14.51 11.09
CA GLN A 106 -3.56 15.69 11.57
C GLN A 106 -3.42 16.82 10.54
N GLY A 107 -4.55 17.36 10.09
CA GLY A 107 -4.64 18.36 9.04
C GLY A 107 -5.33 17.82 7.78
N ASN A 108 -5.12 18.47 6.64
CA ASN A 108 -5.69 18.05 5.37
C ASN A 108 -4.78 17.04 4.65
N PHE A 109 -5.19 15.78 4.64
CA PHE A 109 -4.52 14.67 3.93
C PHE A 109 -5.23 14.30 2.61
N GLY A 110 -5.95 15.24 2.00
CA GLY A 110 -6.71 14.99 0.77
C GLY A 110 -8.10 14.41 1.05
N SER A 111 -8.85 14.18 0.00
CA SER A 111 -10.21 13.65 0.09
C SER A 111 -10.54 12.66 -1.02
N VAL A 112 -11.63 11.92 -0.84
CA VAL A 112 -12.17 11.00 -1.84
C VAL A 112 -12.64 11.71 -3.11
N ASP A 113 -12.87 13.03 -3.03
CA ASP A 113 -13.17 13.88 -4.19
C ASP A 113 -11.96 14.07 -5.12
N GLY A 114 -10.76 13.68 -4.67
CA GLY A 114 -9.52 13.90 -5.40
C GLY A 114 -8.84 15.23 -5.07
N ALA A 115 -9.29 15.96 -4.03
CA ALA A 115 -8.57 17.13 -3.54
C ALA A 115 -7.19 16.71 -3.01
N PRO A 116 -6.11 17.44 -3.37
CA PRO A 116 -4.77 17.12 -2.91
C PRO A 116 -4.61 17.40 -1.41
N PRO A 117 -3.63 16.75 -0.76
CA PRO A 117 -3.27 17.08 0.61
C PRO A 117 -2.67 18.50 0.68
N ALA A 118 -2.73 19.10 1.85
CA ALA A 118 -1.99 20.32 2.13
C ALA A 118 -0.48 20.05 2.09
N ALA A 119 0.33 21.10 1.84
CA ALA A 119 1.78 20.95 1.84
C ALA A 119 2.30 20.41 3.18
N MET A 120 3.36 19.59 3.15
CA MET A 120 3.90 18.86 4.30
C MET A 120 4.33 19.74 5.49
N ARG A 121 4.53 21.03 5.29
CA ARG A 121 4.80 22.01 6.35
C ARG A 121 3.58 22.33 7.23
N TYR A 122 2.37 22.07 6.74
CA TYR A 122 1.11 22.30 7.46
C TYR A 122 0.56 21.04 8.14
N THR A 123 0.79 19.86 7.56
CA THR A 123 0.30 18.59 8.07
C THR A 123 1.24 18.01 9.12
N GLU A 124 0.66 17.21 10.01
CA GLU A 124 1.38 16.51 11.08
C GLU A 124 1.00 15.04 11.10
N ALA A 125 1.90 14.17 11.54
CA ALA A 125 1.66 12.75 11.59
C ALA A 125 2.30 12.08 12.82
N ARG A 126 1.78 10.90 13.14
CA ARG A 126 2.33 9.91 14.06
C ARG A 126 1.91 8.51 13.60
N LEU A 127 2.43 7.46 14.17
CA LEU A 127 2.01 6.09 13.86
C LEU A 127 0.59 5.81 14.36
N GLN A 128 -0.09 4.86 13.71
CA GLN A 128 -1.30 4.23 14.24
C GLN A 128 -0.92 3.08 15.21
N PRO A 129 -1.80 2.69 16.14
CA PRO A 129 -1.55 1.54 17.01
C PRO A 129 -1.14 0.28 16.24
N LEU A 130 -1.82 -0.02 15.15
CA LEU A 130 -1.52 -1.17 14.31
C LEU A 130 -0.09 -1.13 13.73
N SER A 131 0.48 0.05 13.51
CA SER A 131 1.88 0.21 13.07
C SER A 131 2.88 0.02 14.20
N ASP A 132 2.51 0.37 15.43
CA ASP A 132 3.33 0.03 16.59
C ASP A 132 3.43 -1.49 16.75
N ASP A 133 2.31 -2.21 16.53
CA ASP A 133 2.28 -3.68 16.55
C ASP A 133 3.14 -4.28 15.41
N LEU A 134 3.08 -3.72 14.19
CA LEU A 134 3.91 -4.14 13.05
C LEU A 134 5.40 -4.17 13.37
N MET A 135 5.85 -3.31 14.27
CA MET A 135 7.26 -3.09 14.62
C MET A 135 7.59 -3.47 16.07
N ALA A 136 6.67 -4.13 16.78
CA ALA A 136 6.84 -4.41 18.21
C ALA A 136 8.09 -5.24 18.54
N ASP A 137 8.45 -6.19 17.66
CA ASP A 137 9.56 -7.10 17.83
C ASP A 137 10.83 -6.71 17.05
N LEU A 138 10.91 -5.49 16.54
CA LEU A 138 12.02 -5.01 15.73
C LEU A 138 13.36 -5.03 16.48
N ASP A 139 13.33 -4.78 17.79
CA ASP A 139 14.51 -4.74 18.67
C ASP A 139 14.89 -6.15 19.20
N LYS A 140 14.24 -7.22 18.72
CA LYS A 140 14.43 -8.61 19.20
C LYS A 140 15.14 -9.52 18.22
N GLU A 141 15.88 -8.97 17.27
CA GLU A 141 16.63 -9.72 16.24
C GLU A 141 15.74 -10.69 15.43
N THR A 142 14.49 -10.28 15.17
CA THR A 142 13.49 -11.08 14.43
C THR A 142 13.60 -10.93 12.93
N VAL A 143 14.30 -9.90 12.45
CA VAL A 143 14.49 -9.57 11.05
C VAL A 143 15.93 -9.11 10.79
N ASP A 144 16.41 -9.32 9.57
CA ASP A 144 17.73 -8.87 9.15
C ASP A 144 17.74 -7.37 8.89
N PHE A 145 18.85 -6.73 9.28
CA PHE A 145 19.17 -5.36 8.94
C PHE A 145 20.18 -5.33 7.79
N VAL A 146 20.06 -4.36 6.92
CA VAL A 146 20.94 -4.13 5.78
C VAL A 146 21.44 -2.69 5.80
N PRO A 147 22.64 -2.40 5.28
CA PRO A 147 23.10 -1.03 5.13
C PRO A 147 22.11 -0.19 4.31
N ASN A 148 21.95 1.08 4.69
CA ASN A 148 21.20 2.04 3.90
C ASN A 148 21.98 2.39 2.60
N TYR A 149 21.43 3.31 1.79
CA TYR A 149 21.96 3.64 0.46
C TYR A 149 23.40 4.22 0.45
N ASP A 150 23.88 4.83 1.54
CA ASP A 150 25.20 5.42 1.70
C ASP A 150 26.07 4.71 2.75
N GLU A 151 25.63 3.57 3.26
CA GLU A 151 26.31 2.72 4.23
C GLU A 151 26.63 3.42 5.58
N THR A 152 25.93 4.53 5.89
CA THR A 152 26.13 5.28 7.15
C THR A 152 25.30 4.74 8.32
N THR A 153 24.21 4.03 8.01
CA THR A 153 23.31 3.43 9.00
C THR A 153 22.66 2.16 8.41
N GLU A 154 21.82 1.51 9.19
CA GLU A 154 21.13 0.29 8.78
C GLU A 154 19.61 0.49 8.77
N GLU A 155 18.94 -0.25 7.90
CA GLU A 155 17.49 -0.34 7.81
C GLU A 155 17.01 -1.79 7.84
N PRO A 156 15.81 -2.11 8.36
CA PRO A 156 15.31 -3.48 8.34
C PRO A 156 14.94 -3.89 6.91
N SER A 157 15.35 -5.10 6.53
CA SER A 157 15.02 -5.68 5.23
C SER A 157 13.51 -5.88 5.07
N VAL A 158 12.81 -6.25 6.17
CA VAL A 158 11.35 -6.34 6.32
C VAL A 158 10.97 -5.97 7.74
N LEU A 159 9.69 -5.67 7.99
CA LEU A 159 9.19 -5.49 9.35
C LEU A 159 8.72 -6.83 9.95
N PRO A 160 8.85 -7.02 11.29
CA PRO A 160 8.50 -8.26 11.99
C PRO A 160 6.99 -8.43 12.18
N THR A 161 6.23 -8.27 11.17
CA THR A 161 4.79 -8.17 11.10
C THR A 161 4.07 -9.34 11.77
N PRO A 162 3.31 -9.18 12.87
CA PRO A 162 2.63 -10.25 13.56
C PRO A 162 1.30 -10.67 12.92
N TYR A 163 0.84 -9.95 11.90
CA TYR A 163 -0.39 -10.23 11.15
C TYR A 163 -0.14 -10.06 9.64
N PRO A 164 -0.88 -10.74 8.75
CA PRO A 164 -0.65 -10.70 7.31
C PRO A 164 -1.07 -9.36 6.68
N ASN A 165 -0.26 -8.31 6.87
CA ASN A 165 -0.56 -6.96 6.38
C ASN A 165 -0.79 -6.90 4.87
N LEU A 166 -0.13 -7.76 4.08
CA LEU A 166 -0.37 -7.85 2.63
C LEU A 166 -1.82 -8.16 2.31
N LEU A 167 -2.49 -9.04 3.06
CA LEU A 167 -3.90 -9.36 2.86
C LEU A 167 -4.81 -8.30 3.46
N VAL A 168 -4.47 -7.79 4.65
CA VAL A 168 -5.28 -6.84 5.41
C VAL A 168 -5.42 -5.51 4.68
N ASN A 169 -4.31 -4.95 4.18
CA ASN A 169 -4.31 -3.67 3.46
C ASN A 169 -4.22 -3.81 1.93
N GLY A 170 -3.91 -5.00 1.44
CA GLY A 170 -3.68 -5.19 0.01
C GLY A 170 -2.44 -4.46 -0.50
N SER A 171 -2.21 -4.53 -1.80
CA SER A 171 -1.19 -3.74 -2.48
C SER A 171 -1.48 -3.69 -3.98
N ALA A 172 -1.29 -2.53 -4.59
CA ALA A 172 -1.32 -2.36 -6.04
C ALA A 172 0.00 -1.77 -6.52
N GLY A 173 0.55 -2.29 -7.61
CA GLY A 173 1.80 -1.82 -8.19
C GLY A 173 1.97 -2.23 -9.63
N ILE A 174 2.59 -1.36 -10.41
CA ILE A 174 2.94 -1.60 -11.83
C ILE A 174 4.45 -1.58 -11.93
N ALA A 175 5.03 -2.72 -12.27
CA ALA A 175 6.45 -2.89 -12.54
C ALA A 175 6.70 -3.09 -14.03
N VAL A 176 7.93 -3.30 -14.42
CA VAL A 176 8.27 -3.63 -15.81
C VAL A 176 7.91 -5.08 -16.09
N GLY A 177 7.04 -5.31 -17.04
CA GLY A 177 6.61 -6.66 -17.46
C GLY A 177 5.63 -7.36 -16.51
N MET A 178 5.32 -6.79 -15.34
CA MET A 178 4.36 -7.37 -14.41
C MET A 178 3.65 -6.32 -13.56
N ALA A 179 2.48 -6.68 -13.04
CA ALA A 179 1.73 -5.85 -12.10
C ALA A 179 1.13 -6.71 -10.99
N THR A 180 0.89 -6.09 -9.84
CA THR A 180 0.14 -6.69 -8.73
C THR A 180 -1.05 -5.82 -8.36
N ASN A 181 -2.16 -6.46 -7.98
CA ASN A 181 -3.34 -5.77 -7.48
C ASN A 181 -4.06 -6.68 -6.49
N ILE A 182 -3.58 -6.68 -5.26
CA ILE A 182 -4.10 -7.47 -4.15
C ILE A 182 -5.10 -6.60 -3.39
N PRO A 183 -6.39 -6.97 -3.32
CA PRO A 183 -7.38 -6.19 -2.59
C PRO A 183 -7.20 -6.32 -1.08
N PRO A 184 -7.66 -5.33 -0.28
CA PRO A 184 -7.69 -5.42 1.16
C PRO A 184 -8.78 -6.40 1.65
N HIS A 185 -8.59 -6.91 2.90
CA HIS A 185 -9.49 -7.87 3.53
C HIS A 185 -9.80 -7.47 4.97
N ASN A 186 -10.87 -8.03 5.51
CA ASN A 186 -11.24 -7.84 6.90
C ASN A 186 -10.23 -8.50 7.85
N LEU A 187 -9.72 -7.74 8.82
CA LEU A 187 -8.68 -8.21 9.75
C LEU A 187 -9.16 -9.43 10.56
N THR A 188 -10.40 -9.44 11.03
CA THR A 188 -10.95 -10.56 11.80
C THR A 188 -11.00 -11.83 10.97
N GLU A 189 -11.53 -11.75 9.74
CA GLU A 189 -11.58 -12.88 8.79
C GLU A 189 -10.18 -13.43 8.49
N VAL A 190 -9.21 -12.54 8.29
CA VAL A 190 -7.82 -12.93 8.01
C VAL A 190 -7.17 -13.61 9.20
N ILE A 191 -7.39 -13.10 10.43
CA ILE A 191 -6.86 -13.72 11.65
C ILE A 191 -7.53 -15.08 11.91
N GLU A 192 -8.83 -15.19 11.73
CA GLU A 192 -9.54 -16.49 11.82
C GLU A 192 -9.00 -17.50 10.80
N GLY A 193 -8.72 -17.05 9.58
CA GLY A 193 -8.06 -17.88 8.56
C GLY A 193 -6.65 -18.30 8.94
N LEU A 194 -5.88 -17.41 9.56
CA LEU A 194 -4.52 -17.70 10.05
C LEU A 194 -4.54 -18.73 11.18
N VAL A 195 -5.37 -18.52 12.20
CA VAL A 195 -5.53 -19.46 13.34
C VAL A 195 -5.93 -20.84 12.81
N TRP A 196 -6.94 -20.88 11.93
CA TRP A 196 -7.38 -22.13 11.32
C TRP A 196 -6.25 -22.84 10.55
N THR A 197 -5.44 -22.10 9.80
CA THR A 197 -4.30 -22.66 9.05
C THR A 197 -3.24 -23.26 9.96
N ILE A 198 -2.99 -22.63 11.11
CA ILE A 198 -2.05 -23.14 12.12
C ILE A 198 -2.56 -24.45 12.74
N GLU A 199 -3.85 -24.54 13.04
CA GLU A 199 -4.48 -25.71 13.63
C GLU A 199 -4.59 -26.90 12.65
N HIS A 200 -4.61 -26.62 11.33
CA HIS A 200 -4.84 -27.60 10.26
C HIS A 200 -3.62 -27.75 9.33
N ARG A 201 -2.41 -27.73 9.90
CA ARG A 201 -1.15 -27.75 9.13
C ARG A 201 -0.99 -28.98 8.27
N GLU A 202 -1.47 -30.13 8.75
CA GLU A 202 -1.30 -31.44 8.12
C GLU A 202 -2.35 -31.74 7.03
N GLU A 203 -3.35 -30.90 6.88
CA GLU A 203 -4.38 -31.08 5.85
C GLU A 203 -3.83 -30.85 4.43
N SER A 204 -4.51 -31.44 3.45
CA SER A 204 -4.19 -31.24 2.02
C SER A 204 -4.42 -29.77 1.59
N ASP A 205 -3.75 -29.36 0.53
CA ASP A 205 -3.89 -27.99 0.01
C ASP A 205 -5.34 -27.67 -0.39
N ASP A 206 -6.11 -28.65 -0.88
CA ASP A 206 -7.51 -28.47 -1.25
C ASP A 206 -8.40 -28.28 -0.01
N GLU A 207 -8.13 -28.98 1.07
CA GLU A 207 -8.82 -28.79 2.35
C GLU A 207 -8.47 -27.43 2.95
N LYS A 208 -7.18 -27.06 2.94
CA LYS A 208 -6.72 -25.74 3.39
C LYS A 208 -7.40 -24.62 2.61
N ARG A 209 -7.49 -24.71 1.28
CA ARG A 209 -8.20 -23.73 0.45
C ARG A 209 -9.68 -23.64 0.82
N ARG A 210 -10.37 -24.77 1.00
CA ARG A 210 -11.78 -24.78 1.39
C ARG A 210 -11.99 -24.13 2.75
N GLY A 211 -11.16 -24.49 3.73
CA GLY A 211 -11.22 -23.93 5.08
C GLY A 211 -10.96 -22.43 5.14
N LEU A 212 -9.97 -21.94 4.37
CA LEU A 212 -9.70 -20.50 4.23
C LEU A 212 -10.85 -19.78 3.55
N ARG A 213 -11.43 -20.34 2.47
CA ARG A 213 -12.58 -19.74 1.77
C ARG A 213 -13.85 -19.63 2.62
N ALA A 214 -14.02 -20.51 3.61
CA ALA A 214 -15.14 -20.43 4.54
C ALA A 214 -15.00 -19.27 5.53
N ARG A 215 -13.79 -18.78 5.77
CA ARG A 215 -13.46 -17.70 6.73
C ARG A 215 -13.22 -16.36 6.03
N ILE A 216 -12.37 -16.36 5.01
CA ILE A 216 -12.07 -15.17 4.20
C ILE A 216 -13.02 -15.18 3.01
N THR A 217 -14.16 -14.52 3.16
CA THR A 217 -15.28 -14.60 2.21
C THR A 217 -15.04 -13.81 0.93
N GLY A 218 -14.24 -12.75 1.00
CA GLY A 218 -13.90 -11.88 -0.13
C GLY A 218 -13.16 -10.62 0.32
N PRO A 219 -12.80 -9.75 -0.62
CA PRO A 219 -12.25 -8.43 -0.33
C PRO A 219 -13.18 -7.57 0.54
N ASP A 220 -12.56 -6.73 1.38
CA ASP A 220 -13.25 -5.77 2.25
C ASP A 220 -12.68 -4.36 1.96
N PHE A 221 -13.40 -3.59 1.16
CA PHE A 221 -12.94 -2.28 0.69
C PHE A 221 -13.25 -1.17 1.68
N PRO A 222 -12.33 -0.21 1.92
CA PRO A 222 -12.54 0.91 2.85
C PRO A 222 -13.70 1.84 2.44
N THR A 223 -14.06 1.87 1.16
CA THR A 223 -15.15 2.71 0.64
C THR A 223 -16.48 1.96 0.50
N GLY A 224 -16.53 0.68 0.94
CA GLY A 224 -17.72 -0.16 0.88
C GLY A 224 -18.06 -0.64 -0.53
N GLY A 225 -19.36 -0.69 -0.84
CA GLY A 225 -19.88 -1.18 -2.10
C GLY A 225 -20.22 -2.67 -2.10
N PHE A 226 -20.64 -3.17 -3.27
CA PHE A 226 -21.02 -4.57 -3.48
C PHE A 226 -20.10 -5.21 -4.51
N ILE A 227 -19.61 -6.41 -4.21
CA ILE A 227 -18.97 -7.28 -5.21
C ILE A 227 -20.07 -8.10 -5.88
N VAL A 228 -20.17 -7.98 -7.21
CA VAL A 228 -21.21 -8.65 -7.99
C VAL A 228 -20.77 -10.04 -8.40
N GLY A 229 -21.36 -11.06 -7.74
CA GLY A 229 -21.03 -12.46 -7.98
C GLY A 229 -19.77 -12.93 -7.23
N ARG A 230 -19.60 -14.25 -7.14
CA ARG A 230 -18.47 -14.89 -6.42
C ARG A 230 -17.40 -15.46 -7.35
N ALA A 231 -17.74 -15.71 -8.62
CA ALA A 231 -16.85 -16.38 -9.55
C ALA A 231 -15.48 -15.68 -9.70
N GLY A 232 -15.46 -14.34 -9.71
CA GLY A 232 -14.21 -13.57 -9.77
C GLY A 232 -13.37 -13.70 -8.53
N ILE A 233 -13.98 -13.75 -7.34
CA ILE A 233 -13.30 -13.98 -6.05
C ILE A 233 -12.69 -15.38 -6.03
N ASP A 234 -13.49 -16.39 -6.40
CA ASP A 234 -13.06 -17.79 -6.41
C ASP A 234 -11.91 -18.00 -7.39
N ALA A 235 -11.98 -17.40 -8.58
CA ALA A 235 -10.90 -17.43 -9.56
C ALA A 235 -9.62 -16.76 -9.01
N ALA A 236 -9.74 -15.58 -8.42
CA ALA A 236 -8.61 -14.84 -7.85
C ALA A 236 -7.91 -15.64 -6.74
N TYR A 237 -8.66 -16.23 -5.83
CA TYR A 237 -8.10 -16.97 -4.69
C TYR A 237 -7.56 -18.36 -5.06
N HIS A 238 -8.08 -18.95 -6.14
CA HIS A 238 -7.60 -20.25 -6.61
C HIS A 238 -6.38 -20.14 -7.52
N THR A 239 -6.38 -19.16 -8.43
CA THR A 239 -5.37 -19.05 -9.50
C THR A 239 -4.44 -17.87 -9.37
N GLY A 240 -4.71 -16.96 -8.42
CA GLY A 240 -4.04 -15.66 -8.31
C GLY A 240 -4.52 -14.62 -9.33
N ARG A 241 -5.55 -14.94 -10.14
CA ARG A 241 -6.11 -14.04 -11.16
C ARG A 241 -7.63 -14.11 -11.17
N GLY A 242 -8.28 -12.93 -11.04
CA GLY A 242 -9.73 -12.82 -11.10
C GLY A 242 -10.16 -11.40 -11.42
N SER A 243 -11.35 -11.26 -12.00
CA SER A 243 -11.97 -9.97 -12.28
C SER A 243 -13.15 -9.78 -11.34
N LEU A 244 -13.15 -8.67 -10.57
CA LEU A 244 -14.19 -8.32 -9.63
C LEU A 244 -14.97 -7.13 -10.18
N THR A 245 -16.30 -7.26 -10.27
CA THR A 245 -17.17 -6.12 -10.55
C THR A 245 -17.65 -5.54 -9.23
N VAL A 246 -17.28 -4.30 -8.95
CA VAL A 246 -17.69 -3.57 -7.73
C VAL A 246 -18.71 -2.51 -8.10
N ARG A 247 -19.83 -2.45 -7.36
CA ARG A 247 -20.87 -1.43 -7.49
C ARG A 247 -20.98 -0.62 -6.21
N GLY A 248 -21.26 0.68 -6.35
CA GLY A 248 -21.59 1.55 -5.24
C GLY A 248 -22.97 1.22 -4.64
N ARG A 249 -23.23 1.75 -3.47
CA ARG A 249 -24.56 1.70 -2.82
C ARG A 249 -25.28 3.02 -3.06
N SER A 250 -26.50 2.94 -3.59
CA SER A 250 -27.34 4.12 -3.83
C SER A 250 -28.79 3.85 -3.46
N SER A 251 -29.51 4.91 -3.09
CA SER A 251 -30.94 4.94 -2.85
C SER A 251 -31.58 6.14 -3.59
N ILE A 252 -32.88 6.06 -3.82
CA ILE A 252 -33.66 7.20 -4.30
C ILE A 252 -34.43 7.76 -3.09
N GLU A 253 -34.26 9.03 -2.84
CA GLU A 253 -34.85 9.72 -1.69
C GLU A 253 -35.63 10.98 -2.13
N ASP A 254 -36.76 11.25 -1.49
CA ASP A 254 -37.53 12.46 -1.76
C ASP A 254 -36.86 13.69 -1.15
N ILE A 255 -36.78 14.80 -1.91
CA ILE A 255 -36.18 16.05 -1.48
C ILE A 255 -37.25 17.10 -1.22
N GLY A 256 -37.43 17.47 0.05
CA GLY A 256 -38.26 18.58 0.46
C GLY A 256 -39.76 18.35 0.24
N LYS A 257 -40.49 19.43 -0.08
CA LYS A 257 -41.94 19.38 -0.36
C LYS A 257 -42.13 19.35 -1.88
N GLY A 258 -42.63 18.24 -2.43
CA GLY A 258 -42.97 18.07 -3.85
C GLY A 258 -42.40 16.75 -4.44
N ASP A 259 -42.62 16.53 -5.75
CA ASP A 259 -42.22 15.30 -6.48
C ASP A 259 -40.75 15.24 -6.88
N ARG A 260 -39.87 16.00 -6.20
CA ARG A 260 -38.42 16.01 -6.51
C ARG A 260 -37.72 14.90 -5.77
N GLN A 261 -36.94 14.10 -6.50
CA GLN A 261 -36.14 13.01 -5.96
C GLN A 261 -34.63 13.25 -6.16
N ALA A 262 -33.83 12.68 -5.28
CA ALA A 262 -32.36 12.61 -5.40
C ALA A 262 -31.91 11.18 -5.44
N ILE A 263 -30.83 10.97 -6.17
CA ILE A 263 -30.03 9.75 -6.07
C ILE A 263 -28.98 10.01 -4.99
N VAL A 264 -29.11 9.32 -3.85
CA VAL A 264 -28.14 9.40 -2.74
C VAL A 264 -27.18 8.23 -2.87
N ILE A 265 -25.90 8.53 -3.06
CA ILE A 265 -24.82 7.52 -3.17
C ILE A 265 -24.05 7.56 -1.84
N THR A 266 -24.14 6.45 -1.07
CA THR A 266 -23.53 6.34 0.26
C THR A 266 -22.18 5.61 0.23
N GLU A 267 -21.96 4.74 -0.76
CA GLU A 267 -20.72 3.99 -0.94
C GLU A 267 -20.33 4.01 -2.42
N ILE A 268 -19.05 4.13 -2.70
CA ILE A 268 -18.50 4.13 -4.06
C ILE A 268 -17.47 3.01 -4.23
N PRO A 269 -17.28 2.47 -5.44
CA PRO A 269 -16.23 1.50 -5.71
C PRO A 269 -14.85 1.99 -5.26
N TYR A 270 -14.06 1.08 -4.70
CA TYR A 270 -12.70 1.37 -4.22
C TYR A 270 -11.83 1.96 -5.33
N GLN A 271 -11.02 2.96 -4.97
CA GLN A 271 -10.15 3.73 -5.89
C GLN A 271 -10.88 4.55 -6.96
N LEU A 272 -12.20 4.69 -6.86
CA LEU A 272 -12.96 5.59 -7.73
C LEU A 272 -12.91 7.02 -7.19
N ASN A 273 -12.58 7.98 -8.05
CA ASN A 273 -12.66 9.40 -7.72
C ASN A 273 -14.13 9.88 -7.76
N LYS A 274 -14.61 10.45 -6.65
CA LYS A 274 -16.01 10.88 -6.51
C LYS A 274 -16.38 12.00 -7.50
N THR A 275 -15.53 12.97 -7.70
CA THR A 275 -15.79 14.08 -8.63
C THR A 275 -15.96 13.57 -10.05
N ARG A 276 -15.05 12.70 -10.52
CA ARG A 276 -15.17 12.09 -11.86
C ARG A 276 -16.43 11.23 -12.02
N LEU A 277 -16.87 10.58 -10.94
CA LEU A 277 -18.15 9.84 -10.96
C LEU A 277 -19.32 10.78 -11.20
N ILE A 278 -19.38 11.91 -10.49
CA ILE A 278 -20.44 12.92 -10.63
C ILE A 278 -20.42 13.53 -12.04
N GLU A 279 -19.25 13.90 -12.54
CA GLU A 279 -19.08 14.42 -13.90
C GLU A 279 -19.61 13.43 -14.93
N LYS A 280 -19.25 12.14 -14.81
CA LYS A 280 -19.71 11.10 -15.73
C LYS A 280 -21.21 10.85 -15.66
N ILE A 281 -21.84 10.97 -14.48
CA ILE A 281 -23.31 10.87 -14.34
C ILE A 281 -23.98 12.07 -15.02
N ALA A 282 -23.39 13.26 -14.93
CA ALA A 282 -23.93 14.46 -15.55
C ALA A 282 -23.80 14.48 -17.09
N GLU A 283 -22.88 13.69 -17.66
CA GLU A 283 -22.67 13.52 -19.12
C GLU A 283 -23.67 12.52 -19.74
N LEU A 284 -24.37 11.70 -18.94
CA LEU A 284 -25.36 10.71 -19.37
C LEU A 284 -26.76 11.32 -19.47
#